data_41569ae92fc6de400c090a57474eba69
#
_entry.id   41569ae92fc6de400c090a57474eba69
#
_cell.length_a   1.000
_cell.length_b   1.000
_cell.length_c   1.000
_cell.angle_alpha   90.00
_cell.angle_beta   90.00
_cell.angle_gamma   90.00
#
_symmetry.space_group_name_H-M   'P 1'
#
loop_
_entity.id
_entity.type
_entity.pdbx_description
1 polymer ?
#
loop_
_entity_poly.entity_id
_entity_poly.type
_entity_poly.pdbx_seq_one_letter_code
_entity_poly.pdbx_strand_id
1 'polypeptide(L)'
;MQGNGMKAGKVWGLTEQIEMNGVLEFHRIEMNKGGVCSKHLHEFKWNGFYVESGRMLIRVWQNDYDLVDETILEPGEYTKVKPGVYHQFECLKDGVAFELYWAEFNHNDIQRETVGYA
;
A
#
# COMPACT_ATOMS: atom_id res chain seq x y z
N MET A 1 21.18 1.59 8.29
CA MET A 1 20.50 0.85 8.56
C MET A 1 19.90 0.62 7.75
N GLN A 2 19.60 0.47 7.49
CA GLN A 2 18.81 0.06 7.09
C GLN A 2 17.65 0.29 7.59
N GLY A 3 17.08 1.17 7.48
CA GLY A 3 15.84 1.55 7.88
C GLY A 3 14.85 0.49 8.10
N ASN A 4 15.24 -0.65 7.74
CA ASN A 4 14.39 -1.74 7.96
C ASN A 4 14.31 -2.01 9.42
N GLY A 5 13.34 -2.71 9.85
CA GLY A 5 13.17 -3.07 11.25
C GLY A 5 12.48 -2.04 12.11
N MET A 6 12.14 -0.85 11.58
CA MET A 6 11.28 0.03 12.33
C MET A 6 9.87 -0.51 12.33
N LYS A 7 9.43 -1.01 13.49
CA LYS A 7 8.12 -1.60 13.67
C LYS A 7 7.27 -0.73 14.57
N ALA A 8 6.01 -0.61 14.25
CA ALA A 8 5.03 0.11 15.07
C ALA A 8 3.74 -0.68 15.16
N GLY A 9 3.21 -0.79 16.39
CA GLY A 9 1.90 -1.38 16.62
C GLY A 9 0.81 -0.45 16.13
N LYS A 10 -0.20 -1.04 15.54
CA LYS A 10 -1.40 -0.37 15.05
C LYS A 10 -2.62 -1.09 15.61
N VAL A 11 -3.77 -0.41 15.63
CA VAL A 11 -5.02 -1.04 16.09
C VAL A 11 -5.39 -2.26 15.24
N TRP A 12 -4.94 -2.30 13.97
CA TRP A 12 -5.25 -3.39 13.04
C TRP A 12 -4.13 -4.43 12.93
N GLY A 13 -2.99 -4.21 13.57
CA GLY A 13 -1.88 -5.14 13.49
C GLY A 13 -0.54 -4.47 13.71
N LEU A 14 0.43 -4.76 12.85
CA LEU A 14 1.80 -4.28 12.96
C LEU A 14 2.28 -3.78 11.61
N THR A 15 2.99 -2.68 11.59
CA THR A 15 3.68 -2.20 10.39
C THR A 15 5.19 -2.20 10.62
N GLU A 16 5.92 -2.63 9.59
CA GLU A 16 7.38 -2.61 9.57
C GLU A 16 7.83 -1.79 8.36
N GLN A 17 8.52 -0.70 8.60
CA GLN A 17 9.06 0.13 7.54
C GLN A 17 10.29 -0.55 6.94
N ILE A 18 10.22 -0.88 5.65
CA ILE A 18 11.34 -1.48 4.91
C ILE A 18 12.16 -0.40 4.25
N GLU A 19 11.51 0.57 3.61
CA GLU A 19 12.17 1.70 2.96
C GLU A 19 11.32 2.95 3.12
N MET A 20 11.95 4.08 3.32
CA MET A 20 11.32 5.39 3.32
C MET A 20 12.31 6.42 2.81
N ASN A 21 11.91 7.17 1.80
CA ASN A 21 12.69 8.29 1.27
C ASN A 21 11.74 9.33 0.69
N GLY A 22 12.26 10.33 0.00
CA GLY A 22 11.44 11.44 -0.50
C GLY A 22 10.45 11.07 -1.60
N VAL A 23 10.52 9.87 -2.19
CA VAL A 23 9.65 9.47 -3.28
C VAL A 23 8.97 8.12 -3.07
N LEU A 24 9.42 7.33 -2.08
CA LEU A 24 8.90 5.97 -1.86
C LEU A 24 8.83 5.68 -0.37
N GLU A 25 7.73 5.02 0.04
CA GLU A 25 7.64 4.33 1.32
C GLU A 25 7.21 2.90 1.03
N PHE A 26 7.85 1.95 1.67
CA PHE A 26 7.58 0.54 1.49
C PHE A 26 7.50 -0.12 2.85
N HIS A 27 6.32 -0.66 3.18
CA HIS A 27 6.02 -1.23 4.49
C HIS A 27 5.51 -2.65 4.34
N ARG A 28 5.99 -3.52 5.22
CA ARG A 28 5.38 -4.83 5.42
C ARG A 28 4.40 -4.71 6.58
N ILE A 29 3.18 -5.17 6.39
CA ILE A 29 2.17 -5.14 7.44
C ILE A 29 1.72 -6.55 7.80
N GLU A 30 1.56 -6.78 9.11
CA GLU A 30 0.90 -7.95 9.64
C GLU A 30 -0.47 -7.49 10.09
N MET A 31 -1.52 -8.07 9.53
CA MET A 31 -2.88 -7.63 9.76
C MET A 31 -3.68 -8.70 10.47
N ASN A 32 -4.55 -8.27 11.38
CA ASN A 32 -5.42 -9.14 12.14
C ASN A 32 -6.85 -9.01 11.65
N LYS A 33 -7.53 -10.15 11.52
CA LYS A 33 -8.92 -10.18 11.09
C LYS A 33 -9.77 -9.21 11.91
N GLY A 34 -10.57 -8.41 11.23
CA GLY A 34 -11.41 -7.39 11.83
C GLY A 34 -10.71 -6.06 12.03
N GLY A 35 -9.39 -5.99 11.81
CA GLY A 35 -8.66 -4.74 11.90
C GLY A 35 -8.99 -3.81 10.74
N VAL A 36 -9.16 -2.53 11.05
CA VAL A 36 -9.54 -1.50 10.08
C VAL A 36 -8.63 -0.30 10.31
N CYS A 37 -8.01 0.19 9.25
CA CYS A 37 -7.22 1.42 9.37
C CYS A 37 -8.12 2.65 9.30
N SER A 38 -7.54 3.83 9.53
CA SER A 38 -8.30 5.07 9.42
C SER A 38 -8.77 5.31 7.99
N LYS A 39 -9.91 5.96 7.84
CA LYS A 39 -10.33 6.51 6.56
C LYS A 39 -9.56 7.80 6.33
N HIS A 40 -8.74 7.84 5.30
CA HIS A 40 -7.85 8.98 5.05
C HIS A 40 -7.57 9.14 3.56
N LEU A 41 -6.95 10.27 3.20
CA LEU A 41 -6.46 10.50 1.85
C LEU A 41 -5.04 11.02 1.91
N HIS A 42 -4.33 10.89 0.81
CA HIS A 42 -3.02 11.50 0.61
C HIS A 42 -3.13 12.50 -0.54
N GLU A 43 -2.62 13.70 -0.34
CA GLU A 43 -2.75 14.75 -1.34
C GLU A 43 -1.92 14.48 -2.58
N PHE A 44 -0.69 13.95 -2.39
CA PHE A 44 0.26 13.79 -3.49
C PHE A 44 0.72 12.35 -3.72
N LYS A 45 0.50 11.44 -2.77
CA LYS A 45 1.03 10.08 -2.86
C LYS A 45 0.00 9.13 -3.39
N TRP A 46 0.45 8.20 -4.24
CA TRP A 46 -0.25 6.96 -4.52
C TRP A 46 -0.07 5.99 -3.37
N ASN A 47 -1.02 5.11 -3.18
CA ASN A 47 -0.95 4.07 -2.15
C ASN A 47 -1.28 2.72 -2.79
N GLY A 48 -0.30 1.82 -2.83
CA GLY A 48 -0.48 0.47 -3.34
C GLY A 48 -0.61 -0.53 -2.21
N PHE A 49 -1.34 -1.61 -2.48
CA PHE A 49 -1.54 -2.72 -1.54
C PHE A 49 -1.34 -4.03 -2.27
N TYR A 50 -0.43 -4.85 -1.75
CA TYR A 50 -0.15 -6.20 -2.26
C TYR A 50 -0.34 -7.19 -1.13
N VAL A 51 -1.17 -8.22 -1.34
CA VAL A 51 -1.42 -9.25 -0.32
C VAL A 51 -0.52 -10.45 -0.57
N GLU A 52 0.28 -10.81 0.43
CA GLU A 52 1.08 -12.02 0.41
C GLU A 52 0.28 -13.20 0.97
N SER A 53 -0.41 -12.98 2.09
CA SER A 53 -1.25 -13.99 2.72
C SER A 53 -2.44 -13.34 3.40
N GLY A 54 -3.50 -14.10 3.65
CA GLY A 54 -4.71 -13.58 4.21
C GLY A 54 -5.62 -12.97 3.15
N ARG A 55 -6.43 -12.01 3.57
CA ARG A 55 -7.39 -11.34 2.68
C ARG A 55 -7.61 -9.92 3.15
N MET A 56 -7.62 -8.98 2.22
CA MET A 56 -7.74 -7.56 2.52
C MET A 56 -8.84 -6.94 1.67
N LEU A 57 -9.68 -6.11 2.29
CA LEU A 57 -10.68 -5.31 1.59
C LEU A 57 -10.18 -3.87 1.51
N ILE A 58 -10.18 -3.31 0.32
CA ILE A 58 -9.85 -1.90 0.10
C ILE A 58 -11.12 -1.16 -0.26
N ARG A 59 -11.47 -0.15 0.55
CA ARG A 59 -12.60 0.74 0.29
C ARG A 59 -12.09 2.05 -0.25
N VAL A 60 -12.72 2.54 -1.30
CA VAL A 60 -12.39 3.83 -1.92
C VAL A 60 -13.67 4.64 -2.08
N TRP A 61 -13.65 5.88 -1.57
CA TRP A 61 -14.76 6.81 -1.72
C TRP A 61 -14.42 7.79 -2.84
N GLN A 62 -15.14 7.68 -3.95
CA GLN A 62 -14.96 8.62 -5.04
C GLN A 62 -15.53 9.97 -4.62
N ASN A 63 -14.91 11.06 -5.08
CA ASN A 63 -15.14 12.40 -4.52
C ASN A 63 -16.59 12.86 -4.51
N ASP A 64 -17.37 12.51 -5.52
CA ASP A 64 -18.74 13.01 -5.67
C ASP A 64 -19.80 11.93 -5.46
N TYR A 65 -19.40 10.78 -4.89
CA TYR A 65 -20.32 9.67 -4.72
C TYR A 65 -20.49 9.32 -3.25
N ASP A 66 -21.74 8.99 -2.89
CA ASP A 66 -22.02 8.34 -1.60
C ASP A 66 -21.66 6.87 -1.65
N LEU A 67 -21.33 6.35 -2.83
CA LEU A 67 -21.01 4.94 -3.02
C LEU A 67 -19.53 4.67 -2.71
N VAL A 68 -19.29 3.52 -2.12
CA VAL A 68 -17.97 3.04 -1.80
C VAL A 68 -17.61 1.94 -2.79
N ASP A 69 -16.48 2.12 -3.49
CA ASP A 69 -15.91 1.06 -4.30
C ASP A 69 -15.15 0.11 -3.39
N GLU A 70 -15.42 -1.18 -3.50
CA GLU A 70 -14.77 -2.20 -2.68
C GLU A 70 -14.03 -3.19 -3.55
N THR A 71 -12.77 -3.43 -3.20
CA THR A 71 -11.92 -4.41 -3.88
C THR A 71 -11.39 -5.38 -2.83
N ILE A 72 -11.61 -6.67 -3.05
CA ILE A 72 -11.05 -7.70 -2.17
C ILE A 72 -9.79 -8.25 -2.82
N LEU A 73 -8.69 -8.26 -2.05
CA LEU A 73 -7.42 -8.79 -2.49
C LEU A 73 -7.16 -10.14 -1.82
N GLU A 74 -6.94 -11.15 -2.63
CA GLU A 74 -6.47 -12.47 -2.23
C GLU A 74 -4.94 -12.54 -2.38
N PRO A 75 -4.27 -13.58 -1.86
CA PRO A 75 -2.82 -13.70 -2.00
C PRO A 75 -2.36 -13.58 -3.45
N GLY A 76 -1.35 -12.74 -3.66
CA GLY A 76 -0.80 -12.46 -4.98
C GLY A 76 -1.49 -11.33 -5.73
N GLU A 77 -2.50 -10.71 -5.14
CA GLU A 77 -3.25 -9.64 -5.81
C GLU A 77 -2.85 -8.27 -5.31
N TYR A 78 -3.01 -7.28 -6.19
CA TYR A 78 -2.56 -5.91 -5.96
C TYR A 78 -3.59 -4.91 -6.45
N THR A 79 -3.74 -3.81 -5.73
CA THR A 79 -4.48 -2.63 -6.20
C THR A 79 -3.77 -1.37 -5.73
N LYS A 80 -4.13 -0.25 -6.31
CA LYS A 80 -3.57 1.05 -5.90
C LYS A 80 -4.66 2.12 -5.87
N VAL A 81 -4.45 3.10 -5.02
CA VAL A 81 -5.36 4.23 -4.85
C VAL A 81 -4.62 5.50 -5.26
N LYS A 82 -5.24 6.29 -6.12
CA LYS A 82 -4.67 7.55 -6.59
C LYS A 82 -4.67 8.59 -5.48
N PRO A 83 -3.84 9.64 -5.58
CA PRO A 83 -3.89 10.77 -4.65
C PRO A 83 -5.26 11.45 -4.65
N GLY A 84 -5.61 12.05 -3.53
CA GLY A 84 -6.79 12.87 -3.39
C GLY A 84 -8.10 12.12 -3.14
N VAL A 85 -8.03 10.82 -2.91
CA VAL A 85 -9.23 9.99 -2.73
C VAL A 85 -9.21 9.36 -1.36
N TYR A 86 -10.30 9.49 -0.60
CA TYR A 86 -10.43 8.83 0.69
C TYR A 86 -10.47 7.33 0.51
N HIS A 87 -9.73 6.62 1.35
CA HIS A 87 -9.66 5.18 1.30
C HIS A 87 -9.40 4.60 2.69
N GLN A 88 -9.61 3.30 2.81
CA GLN A 88 -9.48 2.56 4.06
C GLN A 88 -9.31 1.09 3.71
N PHE A 89 -8.48 0.37 4.48
CA PHE A 89 -8.46 -1.09 4.35
C PHE A 89 -9.08 -1.75 5.58
N GLU A 90 -9.59 -2.94 5.36
CA GLU A 90 -10.04 -3.83 6.42
C GLU A 90 -9.42 -5.20 6.21
N CYS A 91 -8.92 -5.81 7.27
CA CYS A 91 -8.41 -7.18 7.20
C CYS A 91 -9.57 -8.17 7.36
N LEU A 92 -9.78 -8.99 6.33
CA LEU A 92 -10.82 -10.02 6.35
C LEU A 92 -10.31 -11.37 6.84
N LYS A 93 -9.01 -11.59 6.77
CA LYS A 93 -8.34 -12.81 7.23
C LYS A 93 -6.91 -12.47 7.61
N ASP A 94 -6.46 -12.97 8.76
CA ASP A 94 -5.10 -12.75 9.24
C ASP A 94 -4.09 -13.02 8.15
N GLY A 95 -3.08 -12.18 8.04
CA GLY A 95 -2.03 -12.39 7.06
C GLY A 95 -1.06 -11.25 6.97
N VAL A 96 -0.33 -11.25 5.86
CA VAL A 96 0.73 -10.30 5.56
C VAL A 96 0.42 -9.62 4.25
N ALA A 97 0.59 -8.30 4.24
CA ALA A 97 0.48 -7.49 3.04
C ALA A 97 1.63 -6.48 3.01
N PHE A 98 1.79 -5.83 1.87
CA PHE A 98 2.74 -4.75 1.70
C PHE A 98 2.00 -3.50 1.28
N GLU A 99 2.33 -2.39 1.93
CA GLU A 99 1.87 -1.07 1.52
C GLU A 99 2.99 -0.32 0.86
N LEU A 100 2.68 0.30 -0.27
CA LEU A 100 3.61 1.15 -0.98
C LEU A 100 3.01 2.54 -1.11
N TYR A 101 3.83 3.56 -0.89
CA TYR A 101 3.48 4.94 -1.19
C TYR A 101 4.55 5.50 -2.11
N TRP A 102 4.15 6.22 -3.14
CA TRP A 102 5.11 6.83 -4.05
C TRP A 102 4.54 8.10 -4.66
N ALA A 103 5.44 9.00 -5.04
CA ALA A 103 5.12 10.12 -5.91
C ALA A 103 5.54 9.75 -7.33
N GLU A 104 4.95 10.41 -8.31
CA GLU A 104 5.33 10.14 -9.70
C GLU A 104 6.77 10.50 -9.97
N PHE A 105 7.42 9.73 -10.84
CA PHE A 105 8.77 9.98 -11.29
C PHE A 105 8.82 9.73 -12.79
N ASN A 106 9.91 10.19 -13.41
CA ASN A 106 10.08 10.00 -14.85
C ASN A 106 10.51 8.55 -15.13
N HIS A 107 9.59 7.76 -15.63
CA HIS A 107 9.82 6.35 -15.95
C HIS A 107 10.94 6.16 -16.98
N ASN A 108 11.19 7.18 -17.80
CA ASN A 108 12.23 7.14 -18.83
C ASN A 108 13.60 7.60 -18.32
N ASP A 109 13.74 7.85 -17.02
CA ASP A 109 15.00 8.25 -16.42
C ASP A 109 15.93 7.06 -16.36
N ILE A 110 16.63 6.83 -17.47
CA ILE A 110 17.61 5.78 -17.58
C ILE A 110 18.56 6.13 -18.73
N GLN A 111 19.84 5.89 -18.54
CA GLN A 111 20.86 6.01 -19.56
C GLN A 111 21.57 4.66 -19.66
N ARG A 112 21.60 4.10 -20.87
CA ARG A 112 22.17 2.77 -21.08
C ARG A 112 23.50 2.86 -21.79
N GLU A 113 24.50 2.20 -21.23
CA GLU A 113 25.79 2.05 -21.91
C GLU A 113 25.81 0.78 -22.76
N THR A 114 25.09 -0.25 -22.28
CA THR A 114 24.96 -1.52 -23.01
C THR A 114 23.50 -1.93 -23.03
N VAL A 115 23.15 -2.90 -23.89
CA VAL A 115 21.86 -3.57 -23.84
C VAL A 115 22.00 -4.88 -23.06
N GLY A 116 20.90 -5.31 -22.43
CA GLY A 116 20.90 -6.58 -21.73
C GLY A 116 20.88 -7.76 -22.69
N TYR A 117 21.26 -8.92 -22.18
CA TYR A 117 21.18 -10.18 -22.93
C TYR A 117 20.93 -11.34 -21.96
N ALA A 118 20.41 -12.42 -22.49
CA ALA A 118 20.11 -13.61 -21.68
C ALA A 118 21.35 -14.50 -21.51
#